data_1e359624f4a3db7993cb27a84032fbbd
#
_entry.id   1e359624f4a3db7993cb27a84032fbbd
#
_cell.length_a   1.000
_cell.length_b   1.000
_cell.length_c   1.000
_cell.angle_alpha   90.00
_cell.angle_beta   90.00
_cell.angle_gamma   90.00
#
_symmetry.space_group_name_H-M   'P 1'
#
loop_
_entity.id
_entity.type
_entity.pdbx_description
1 polymer ?
#
loop_
_entity_poly.entity_id
_entity_poly.type
_entity_poly.pdbx_seq_one_letter_code
_entity_poly.pdbx_strand_id
1 'polypeptide(L)'
;MVTAGDFRNGVTFEEDGNVLQVIEFQHVKPGKGAAFVRTKTKNVITGAVTEKSYNPSAKFPTAFIERKEMAYSYNDDGLYYFMDNETFEMVPVAEEDLSDNFKFVKENEICRVLSYKGKVFGVEPPTFVTLEVTETEPGLKGNTATNTLKPAKVETGAEIRVPLFINEGDMIRIDTRTCEYMERA
;
A
#
# COMPACT_ATOMS: atom_id res chain seq x y z
N MET A 1 11.14 0.82 19.77
CA MET A 1 11.31 2.18 19.24
C MET A 1 11.71 2.15 17.78
N VAL A 2 11.29 3.13 17.02
CA VAL A 2 11.64 3.30 15.61
C VAL A 2 12.44 4.58 15.43
N THR A 3 13.45 4.55 14.56
CA THR A 3 14.18 5.78 14.19
C THR A 3 13.63 6.36 12.90
N ALA A 4 13.69 7.68 12.74
CA ALA A 4 13.24 8.34 11.53
C ALA A 4 13.99 7.84 10.28
N GLY A 5 15.25 7.46 10.43
CA GLY A 5 16.02 6.86 9.34
C GLY A 5 15.46 5.53 8.83
N ASP A 6 14.66 4.86 9.63
CA ASP A 6 14.03 3.57 9.30
C ASP A 6 12.58 3.74 8.83
N PHE A 7 12.10 4.95 8.63
CA PHE A 7 10.73 5.18 8.17
C PHE A 7 10.48 4.56 6.81
N ARG A 8 9.34 3.89 6.70
CA ARG A 8 8.78 3.33 5.47
C ARG A 8 7.29 3.58 5.49
N ASN A 9 6.67 3.56 4.32
CA ASN A 9 5.22 3.72 4.24
C ASN A 9 4.52 2.65 5.08
N GLY A 10 3.56 3.08 5.90
CA GLY A 10 2.83 2.20 6.80
C GLY A 10 3.41 2.10 8.21
N VAL A 11 4.63 2.54 8.46
CA VAL A 11 5.21 2.56 9.81
C VAL A 11 4.42 3.50 10.71
N THR A 12 4.11 3.06 11.92
CA THR A 12 3.42 3.87 12.93
C THR A 12 4.34 4.18 14.09
N PHE A 13 4.21 5.37 14.63
CA PHE A 13 4.99 5.83 15.77
C PHE A 13 4.21 6.85 16.60
N GLU A 14 4.66 7.08 17.84
CA GLU A 14 4.05 8.05 18.72
C GLU A 14 4.90 9.32 18.79
N GLU A 15 4.26 10.47 18.67
CA GLU A 15 4.88 11.78 18.84
C GLU A 15 3.86 12.74 19.50
N ASP A 16 4.26 13.35 20.61
CA ASP A 16 3.46 14.36 21.32
C ASP A 16 2.04 13.88 21.65
N GLY A 17 1.89 12.63 22.06
CA GLY A 17 0.60 12.05 22.41
C GLY A 17 -0.26 11.62 21.21
N ASN A 18 0.25 11.78 19.99
CA ASN A 18 -0.43 11.36 18.77
C ASN A 18 0.17 10.07 18.22
N VAL A 19 -0.64 9.27 17.57
CA VAL A 19 -0.20 8.12 16.78
C VAL A 19 -0.23 8.49 15.31
N LEU A 20 0.94 8.44 14.68
CA LEU A 20 1.13 8.86 13.30
C LEU A 20 1.53 7.67 12.44
N GLN A 21 0.99 7.62 11.23
CA GLN A 21 1.38 6.65 10.22
C GLN A 21 2.12 7.35 9.09
N VAL A 22 3.28 6.83 8.72
CA VAL A 22 4.05 7.34 7.57
C VAL A 22 3.30 6.98 6.28
N ILE A 23 2.95 7.97 5.48
CA ILE A 23 2.30 7.77 4.18
C ILE A 23 3.22 8.11 3.01
N GLU A 24 4.18 9.00 3.22
CA GLU A 24 5.25 9.29 2.27
C GLU A 24 6.51 9.65 3.04
N PHE A 25 7.67 9.31 2.51
CA PHE A 25 8.95 9.68 3.10
C PHE A 25 9.99 9.90 2.01
N GLN A 26 10.95 10.77 2.32
CA GLN A 26 12.10 11.03 1.44
C GLN A 26 13.33 11.30 2.29
N HIS A 27 14.39 10.52 2.07
CA HIS A 27 15.70 10.79 2.66
C HIS A 27 16.41 11.85 1.85
N VAL A 28 16.77 12.96 2.47
CA VAL A 28 17.43 14.08 1.82
C VAL A 28 18.81 14.26 2.42
N LYS A 29 19.83 14.25 1.55
CA LYS A 29 21.22 14.55 1.90
C LYS A 29 21.62 15.81 1.16
N PRO A 30 21.45 17.01 1.76
CA PRO A 30 21.82 18.25 1.08
C PRO A 30 23.33 18.34 0.93
N GLY A 31 23.80 19.04 -0.11
CA GLY A 31 25.23 19.29 -0.30
C GLY A 31 25.85 20.12 0.81
N LYS A 32 25.06 20.94 1.49
CA LYS A 32 25.42 21.69 2.70
C LYS A 32 24.33 21.47 3.73
N GLY A 33 24.73 21.16 4.97
CA GLY A 33 23.83 20.92 6.08
C GLY A 33 23.63 19.45 6.40
N ALA A 34 22.88 19.18 7.45
CA ALA A 34 22.63 17.82 7.95
C ALA A 34 21.58 17.09 7.10
N ALA A 35 21.73 15.79 6.97
CA ALA A 35 20.70 14.93 6.36
C ALA A 35 19.42 14.98 7.17
N PHE A 36 18.29 14.85 6.51
CA PHE A 36 16.97 14.80 7.15
C PHE A 36 16.02 13.87 6.39
N VAL A 37 14.94 13.47 7.07
CA VAL A 37 13.88 12.65 6.46
C VAL A 37 12.63 13.53 6.37
N ARG A 38 12.25 13.90 5.16
CA ARG A 38 10.98 14.59 4.92
C ARG A 38 9.88 13.57 4.97
N THR A 39 8.95 13.74 5.90
CA THR A 39 7.96 12.71 6.20
C THR A 39 6.57 13.31 6.19
N LYS A 40 5.68 12.67 5.42
CA LYS A 40 4.26 12.97 5.44
C LYS A 40 3.56 11.91 6.27
N THR A 41 2.82 12.34 7.26
CA THR A 41 2.15 11.46 8.22
C THR A 41 0.66 11.70 8.27
N LYS A 42 -0.07 10.64 8.60
CA LYS A 42 -1.50 10.69 8.86
C LYS A 42 -1.72 10.34 10.33
N ASN A 43 -2.43 11.21 11.06
CA ASN A 43 -2.85 10.92 12.42
C ASN A 43 -3.94 9.83 12.36
N VAL A 44 -3.70 8.69 13.01
CA VAL A 44 -4.61 7.53 12.89
C VAL A 44 -5.93 7.76 13.62
N ILE A 45 -6.00 8.73 14.52
CA ILE A 45 -7.22 9.05 15.28
C ILE A 45 -8.03 10.13 14.58
N THR A 46 -7.39 11.22 14.17
CA THR A 46 -8.07 12.40 13.59
C THR A 46 -8.14 12.39 12.07
N GLY A 47 -7.29 11.60 11.41
CA GLY A 47 -7.16 11.61 9.96
C GLY A 47 -6.35 12.76 9.39
N ALA A 48 -5.87 13.69 10.22
CA ALA A 48 -5.11 14.85 9.78
C ALA A 48 -3.78 14.42 9.13
N VAL A 49 -3.49 15.03 7.99
CA VAL A 49 -2.24 14.78 7.25
C VAL A 49 -1.33 15.98 7.44
N THR A 50 -0.09 15.73 7.86
CA THR A 50 0.93 16.77 8.05
C THR A 50 2.25 16.34 7.46
N GLU A 51 3.09 17.31 7.09
CA GLU A 51 4.43 17.07 6.59
C GLU A 51 5.44 17.70 7.54
N LYS A 52 6.46 16.94 7.92
CA LYS A 52 7.50 17.37 8.84
C LYS A 52 8.83 16.71 8.49
N SER A 53 9.92 17.44 8.69
CA SER A 53 11.26 16.88 8.54
C SER A 53 11.81 16.42 9.87
N TYR A 54 12.40 15.24 9.89
CA TYR A 54 13.00 14.64 11.08
C TYR A 54 14.48 14.40 10.90
N ASN A 55 15.21 14.52 12.00
CA ASN A 55 16.60 14.04 12.04
C ASN A 55 16.58 12.51 11.89
N PRO A 56 17.42 11.92 11.01
CA PRO A 56 17.41 10.46 10.81
C PRO A 56 17.66 9.65 12.07
N SER A 57 18.36 10.20 13.05
CA SER A 57 18.65 9.53 14.33
C SER A 57 17.56 9.76 15.39
N ALA A 58 16.53 10.57 15.12
CA ALA A 58 15.43 10.77 16.05
C ALA A 58 14.69 9.45 16.30
N LYS A 59 14.40 9.16 17.56
CA LYS A 59 13.74 7.92 17.98
C LYS A 59 12.35 8.21 18.55
N PHE A 60 11.41 7.35 18.20
CA PHE A 60 10.03 7.46 18.64
C PHE A 60 9.52 6.13 19.16
N PRO A 61 8.64 6.13 20.18
CA PRO A 61 7.95 4.90 20.58
C PRO A 61 7.10 4.37 19.43
N THR A 62 7.03 3.05 19.30
CA THR A 62 6.08 2.40 18.40
C THR A 62 4.72 2.31 19.08
N ALA A 63 3.65 2.52 18.30
CA ALA A 63 2.29 2.34 18.80
C ALA A 63 1.89 0.87 18.71
N PHE A 64 1.04 0.42 19.65
CA PHE A 64 0.44 -0.90 19.59
C PHE A 64 -0.72 -0.87 18.58
N ILE A 65 -0.48 -1.44 17.41
CA ILE A 65 -1.48 -1.53 16.33
C ILE A 65 -2.00 -2.96 16.28
N GLU A 66 -3.32 -3.09 16.34
CA GLU A 66 -3.97 -4.37 16.15
C GLU A 66 -4.13 -4.64 14.65
N ARG A 67 -3.69 -5.80 14.19
CA ARG A 67 -3.83 -6.28 12.81
C ARG A 67 -4.68 -7.52 12.81
N LYS A 68 -5.82 -7.46 12.15
CA LYS A 68 -6.75 -8.58 12.08
C LYS A 68 -6.97 -9.00 10.64
N GLU A 69 -6.83 -10.28 10.35
CA GLU A 69 -7.07 -10.81 9.02
C GLU A 69 -8.57 -10.84 8.73
N MET A 70 -8.98 -10.22 7.63
CA MET A 70 -10.36 -10.17 7.17
C MET A 70 -10.40 -10.32 5.66
N ALA A 71 -11.46 -10.94 5.15
CA ALA A 71 -11.66 -11.06 3.71
C ALA A 71 -12.35 -9.83 3.15
N TYR A 72 -11.80 -9.25 2.09
CA TYR A 72 -12.48 -8.20 1.35
C TYR A 72 -13.75 -8.76 0.72
N SER A 73 -14.90 -8.16 1.00
CA SER A 73 -16.19 -8.64 0.54
C SER A 73 -16.71 -7.84 -0.66
N TYR A 74 -16.99 -6.55 -0.46
CA TYR A 74 -17.51 -5.70 -1.53
C TYR A 74 -17.32 -4.22 -1.18
N ASN A 75 -17.55 -3.33 -2.14
CA ASN A 75 -17.60 -1.89 -1.90
C ASN A 75 -18.99 -1.36 -2.26
N ASP A 76 -19.39 -0.32 -1.55
CA ASP A 76 -20.64 0.39 -1.77
C ASP A 76 -20.49 1.83 -1.29
N ASP A 77 -20.76 2.79 -2.18
CA ASP A 77 -20.78 4.23 -1.88
C ASP A 77 -19.56 4.73 -1.08
N GLY A 78 -18.36 4.36 -1.55
CA GLY A 78 -17.10 4.80 -0.92
C GLY A 78 -16.72 4.05 0.35
N LEU A 79 -17.45 3.02 0.73
CA LEU A 79 -17.13 2.13 1.83
C LEU A 79 -16.73 0.76 1.30
N TYR A 80 -15.67 0.23 1.86
CA TYR A 80 -15.16 -1.10 1.53
C TYR A 80 -15.40 -2.02 2.72
N TYR A 81 -16.09 -3.12 2.49
CA TYR A 81 -16.52 -4.02 3.56
C TYR A 81 -15.62 -5.24 3.64
N PHE A 82 -15.13 -5.50 4.84
CA PHE A 82 -14.28 -6.64 5.15
C PHE A 82 -14.98 -7.53 6.14
N MET A 83 -14.97 -8.84 5.89
CA MET A 83 -15.60 -9.82 6.77
C MET A 83 -14.57 -10.47 7.67
N ASP A 84 -14.82 -10.43 8.97
CA ASP A 84 -14.08 -11.21 9.94
C ASP A 84 -14.49 -12.68 9.81
N ASN A 85 -13.53 -13.54 9.43
CA ASN A 85 -13.82 -14.95 9.20
C ASN A 85 -14.12 -15.75 10.48
N GLU A 86 -13.82 -15.18 11.65
CA GLU A 86 -14.12 -15.81 12.95
C GLU A 86 -15.51 -15.44 13.47
N THR A 87 -15.85 -14.16 13.40
CA THR A 87 -17.11 -13.63 13.95
C THR A 87 -18.19 -13.40 12.89
N PHE A 88 -17.81 -13.41 11.61
CA PHE A 88 -18.68 -13.09 10.46
C PHE A 88 -19.21 -11.65 10.48
N GLU A 89 -18.63 -10.79 11.30
CA GLU A 89 -18.97 -9.38 11.30
C GLU A 89 -18.38 -8.67 10.08
N MET A 90 -19.15 -7.72 9.54
CA MET A 90 -18.70 -6.86 8.45
C MET A 90 -18.17 -5.56 9.01
N VAL A 91 -16.95 -5.20 8.62
CA VAL A 91 -16.27 -3.97 9.06
C VAL A 91 -16.17 -3.03 7.88
N PRO A 92 -16.79 -1.84 7.93
CA PRO A 92 -16.64 -0.85 6.86
C PRO A 92 -15.32 -0.08 7.02
N VAL A 93 -14.64 0.14 5.90
CA VAL A 93 -13.43 0.95 5.83
C VAL A 93 -13.65 2.02 4.76
N ALA A 94 -13.42 3.28 5.11
CA ALA A 94 -13.57 4.38 4.17
C ALA A 94 -12.49 4.31 3.08
N GLU A 95 -12.85 4.69 1.86
CA GLU A 95 -11.91 4.70 0.72
C GLU A 95 -10.65 5.52 1.04
N GLU A 96 -10.80 6.62 1.76
CA GLU A 96 -9.68 7.48 2.17
C GLU A 96 -8.68 6.83 3.12
N ASP A 97 -9.08 5.73 3.79
CA ASP A 97 -8.21 4.94 4.66
C ASP A 97 -7.49 3.80 3.92
N LEU A 98 -7.78 3.63 2.65
CA LEU A 98 -7.10 2.67 1.79
C LEU A 98 -5.91 3.30 1.09
N SER A 99 -4.82 2.55 0.95
CA SER A 99 -3.66 2.99 0.18
C SER A 99 -3.83 2.65 -1.30
N ASP A 100 -3.01 3.28 -2.15
CA ASP A 100 -3.08 3.09 -3.61
C ASP A 100 -2.97 1.61 -4.02
N ASN A 101 -2.20 0.83 -3.30
CA ASN A 101 -1.99 -0.59 -3.62
C ASN A 101 -3.23 -1.46 -3.43
N PHE A 102 -4.28 -0.96 -2.78
CA PHE A 102 -5.55 -1.68 -2.65
C PHE A 102 -6.21 -1.95 -4.00
N LYS A 103 -5.88 -1.17 -5.02
CA LYS A 103 -6.40 -1.36 -6.39
C LYS A 103 -6.12 -2.75 -6.98
N PHE A 104 -5.17 -3.50 -6.42
CA PHE A 104 -4.85 -4.87 -6.85
C PHE A 104 -5.58 -5.95 -6.04
N VAL A 105 -6.39 -5.58 -5.07
CA VAL A 105 -7.12 -6.53 -4.22
C VAL A 105 -8.46 -6.87 -4.86
N LYS A 106 -8.70 -8.15 -5.06
CA LYS A 106 -10.00 -8.65 -5.55
C LYS A 106 -10.85 -9.18 -4.39
N GLU A 107 -12.14 -9.38 -4.66
CA GLU A 107 -13.06 -9.94 -3.68
C GLU A 107 -12.56 -11.28 -3.14
N ASN A 108 -12.79 -11.52 -1.85
CA ASN A 108 -12.37 -12.70 -1.09
C ASN A 108 -10.87 -12.79 -0.77
N GLU A 109 -10.07 -11.81 -1.18
CA GLU A 109 -8.68 -11.74 -0.75
C GLU A 109 -8.60 -11.42 0.74
N ILE A 110 -7.68 -12.10 1.44
CA ILE A 110 -7.44 -11.86 2.86
C ILE A 110 -6.48 -10.68 3.02
N CYS A 111 -6.94 -9.65 3.71
CA CYS A 111 -6.16 -8.46 4.03
C CYS A 111 -6.02 -8.34 5.55
N ARG A 112 -5.07 -7.53 5.99
CA ARG A 112 -4.96 -7.17 7.41
C ARG A 112 -5.59 -5.81 7.64
N VAL A 113 -6.63 -5.78 8.46
CA VAL A 113 -7.31 -4.53 8.85
C VAL A 113 -6.61 -3.99 10.08
N LEU A 114 -6.17 -2.73 9.99
CA LEU A 114 -5.40 -2.05 11.03
C LEU A 114 -6.31 -1.24 11.93
N SER A 115 -6.16 -1.41 13.23
CA SER A 115 -6.90 -0.60 14.20
C SER A 115 -6.01 -0.16 15.36
N TYR A 116 -6.36 0.97 15.94
CA TYR A 116 -5.74 1.50 17.15
C TYR A 116 -6.85 1.82 18.15
N LYS A 117 -6.80 1.17 19.31
CA LYS A 117 -7.83 1.31 20.36
C LYS A 117 -9.26 1.18 19.81
N GLY A 118 -9.48 0.17 18.98
CA GLY A 118 -10.79 -0.14 18.40
C GLY A 118 -11.18 0.70 17.18
N LYS A 119 -10.38 1.69 16.78
CA LYS A 119 -10.64 2.49 15.58
C LYS A 119 -9.85 1.96 14.39
N VAL A 120 -10.57 1.55 13.35
CA VAL A 120 -9.96 1.13 12.07
C VAL A 120 -9.43 2.36 11.34
N PHE A 121 -8.19 2.31 10.88
CA PHE A 121 -7.57 3.43 10.16
C PHE A 121 -6.87 3.04 8.85
N GLY A 122 -6.80 1.76 8.53
CA GLY A 122 -6.15 1.33 7.31
C GLY A 122 -6.29 -0.16 7.06
N VAL A 123 -5.82 -0.57 5.88
CA VAL A 123 -5.81 -1.97 5.46
C VAL A 123 -4.48 -2.27 4.78
N GLU A 124 -3.84 -3.36 5.16
CA GLU A 124 -2.65 -3.87 4.48
C GLU A 124 -3.08 -5.00 3.53
N PRO A 125 -2.95 -4.81 2.21
CA PRO A 125 -3.20 -5.88 1.25
C PRO A 125 -2.20 -7.04 1.41
N PRO A 126 -2.50 -8.23 0.85
CA PRO A 126 -1.48 -9.26 0.75
C PRO A 126 -0.24 -8.72 0.04
N THR A 127 0.95 -9.15 0.45
CA THR A 127 2.21 -8.69 -0.16
C THR A 127 2.25 -9.01 -1.65
N PHE A 128 1.77 -10.19 -2.03
CA PHE A 128 1.71 -10.63 -3.42
C PHE A 128 0.30 -11.02 -3.79
N VAL A 129 -0.11 -10.63 -4.98
CA VAL A 129 -1.38 -11.04 -5.56
C VAL A 129 -1.14 -11.61 -6.95
N THR A 130 -2.02 -12.51 -7.39
CA THR A 130 -2.01 -13.08 -8.73
C THR A 130 -3.28 -12.64 -9.44
N LEU A 131 -3.12 -11.91 -10.55
CA LEU A 131 -4.23 -11.32 -11.30
C LEU A 131 -4.10 -11.63 -12.78
N GLU A 132 -5.25 -11.76 -13.45
CA GLU A 132 -5.32 -11.94 -14.89
C GLU A 132 -5.18 -10.59 -15.60
N VAL A 133 -4.37 -10.55 -16.65
CA VAL A 133 -4.30 -9.40 -17.56
C VAL A 133 -5.52 -9.41 -18.47
N THR A 134 -6.35 -8.37 -18.38
CA THR A 134 -7.59 -8.27 -19.15
C THR A 134 -7.42 -7.45 -20.44
N GLU A 135 -6.51 -6.46 -20.42
CA GLU A 135 -6.21 -5.63 -21.58
C GLU A 135 -4.73 -5.31 -21.62
N THR A 136 -4.13 -5.49 -22.76
CA THR A 136 -2.77 -5.01 -23.04
C THR A 136 -2.55 -4.97 -24.55
N GLU A 137 -1.62 -4.13 -24.99
CA GLU A 137 -1.22 -4.07 -26.37
C GLU A 137 -0.26 -5.21 -26.72
N PRO A 138 -0.26 -5.71 -27.97
CA PRO A 138 0.77 -6.67 -28.38
C PRO A 138 2.16 -6.02 -28.31
N GLY A 139 3.14 -6.78 -27.86
CA GLY A 139 4.53 -6.32 -27.90
C GLY A 139 5.00 -6.19 -29.35
N LEU A 140 5.58 -5.04 -29.71
CA LEU A 140 6.10 -4.82 -31.05
C LEU A 140 7.40 -5.61 -31.24
N LYS A 141 7.47 -6.38 -32.33
CA LYS A 141 8.69 -7.04 -32.77
C LYS A 141 9.70 -6.00 -33.21
N GLY A 142 10.94 -6.12 -32.77
CA GLY A 142 12.02 -5.22 -33.14
C GLY A 142 12.36 -4.18 -32.07
N ASN A 143 11.64 -4.12 -30.99
CA ASN A 143 12.04 -3.32 -29.85
C ASN A 143 13.10 -4.09 -29.08
N THR A 144 14.37 -3.68 -29.21
CA THR A 144 15.52 -4.37 -28.65
C THR A 144 15.92 -3.88 -27.27
N ALA A 145 15.20 -2.89 -26.71
CA ALA A 145 15.49 -2.40 -25.38
C ALA A 145 15.15 -3.48 -24.34
N THR A 146 16.15 -3.95 -23.63
CA THR A 146 15.97 -4.76 -22.43
C THR A 146 15.28 -3.88 -21.37
N ASN A 147 14.32 -4.43 -20.64
CA ASN A 147 13.54 -3.75 -19.61
C ASN A 147 12.48 -2.76 -20.15
N THR A 148 12.11 -2.83 -21.42
CA THR A 148 10.98 -2.06 -21.92
C THR A 148 9.68 -2.65 -21.38
N LEU A 149 8.86 -1.79 -20.79
CA LEU A 149 7.56 -2.16 -20.24
C LEU A 149 6.45 -1.52 -21.07
N LYS A 150 5.30 -2.17 -21.07
CA LYS A 150 4.07 -1.64 -21.66
C LYS A 150 2.95 -1.57 -20.63
N PRO A 151 1.96 -0.70 -20.82
CA PRO A 151 0.81 -0.67 -19.93
C PRO A 151 -0.08 -1.91 -20.12
N ALA A 152 -0.65 -2.38 -19.04
CA ALA A 152 -1.63 -3.45 -19.02
C ALA A 152 -2.70 -3.16 -17.97
N LYS A 153 -3.90 -3.67 -18.20
CA LYS A 153 -4.98 -3.61 -17.23
C LYS A 153 -5.24 -5.01 -16.70
N VAL A 154 -5.41 -5.14 -15.39
CA VAL A 154 -5.69 -6.41 -14.73
C VAL A 154 -7.16 -6.52 -14.32
N GLU A 155 -7.59 -7.72 -13.92
CA GLU A 155 -9.00 -8.03 -13.64
C GLU A 155 -9.67 -7.13 -12.60
N THR A 156 -8.91 -6.50 -11.70
CA THR A 156 -9.45 -5.51 -10.75
C THR A 156 -9.71 -4.14 -11.35
N GLY A 157 -9.36 -3.94 -12.63
CA GLY A 157 -9.43 -2.64 -13.30
C GLY A 157 -8.20 -1.76 -13.12
N ALA A 158 -7.23 -2.19 -12.34
CA ALA A 158 -6.00 -1.44 -12.10
C ALA A 158 -5.05 -1.51 -13.29
N GLU A 159 -4.28 -0.46 -13.50
CA GLU A 159 -3.23 -0.42 -14.52
C GLU A 159 -1.88 -0.74 -13.90
N ILE A 160 -1.06 -1.46 -14.65
CA ILE A 160 0.30 -1.84 -14.26
C ILE A 160 1.18 -1.90 -15.51
N ARG A 161 2.47 -1.72 -15.31
CA ARG A 161 3.45 -1.86 -16.38
C ARG A 161 4.02 -3.28 -16.36
N VAL A 162 4.00 -3.92 -17.53
CA VAL A 162 4.42 -5.32 -17.69
C VAL A 162 5.45 -5.45 -18.81
N PRO A 163 6.25 -6.52 -18.81
CA PRO A 163 7.13 -6.81 -19.94
C PRO A 163 6.36 -6.98 -21.25
N LEU A 164 7.03 -6.73 -22.38
CA LEU A 164 6.40 -6.79 -23.70
C LEU A 164 5.85 -8.17 -24.06
N PHE A 165 6.36 -9.24 -23.47
CA PHE A 165 5.91 -10.61 -23.77
C PHE A 165 4.59 -11.00 -23.09
N ILE A 166 4.07 -10.17 -22.18
CA ILE A 166 2.81 -10.44 -21.49
C ILE A 166 1.64 -10.19 -22.46
N ASN A 167 0.70 -11.14 -22.51
CA ASN A 167 -0.50 -11.08 -23.33
C ASN A 167 -1.76 -11.05 -22.50
N GLU A 168 -2.88 -10.66 -23.12
CA GLU A 168 -4.20 -10.79 -22.54
C GLU A 168 -4.45 -12.26 -22.14
N GLY A 169 -5.03 -12.47 -20.98
CA GLY A 169 -5.29 -13.81 -20.43
C GLY A 169 -4.15 -14.37 -19.59
N ASP A 170 -2.96 -13.76 -19.64
CA ASP A 170 -1.86 -14.20 -18.79
C ASP A 170 -2.13 -13.88 -17.33
N MET A 171 -1.77 -14.82 -16.45
CA MET A 171 -1.78 -14.58 -15.00
C MET A 171 -0.44 -14.01 -14.60
N ILE A 172 -0.45 -12.92 -13.85
CA ILE A 172 0.78 -12.27 -13.39
C ILE A 172 0.77 -12.12 -11.87
N ARG A 173 1.96 -12.22 -11.30
CA ARG A 173 2.17 -11.98 -9.88
C ARG A 173 2.67 -10.55 -9.69
N ILE A 174 2.05 -9.84 -8.75
CA ILE A 174 2.31 -8.42 -8.48
C ILE A 174 2.75 -8.28 -7.03
N ASP A 175 3.79 -7.50 -6.80
CA ASP A 175 4.17 -7.05 -5.45
C ASP A 175 3.36 -5.79 -5.12
N THR A 176 2.44 -5.90 -4.18
CA THR A 176 1.56 -4.79 -3.81
C THR A 176 2.29 -3.67 -3.06
N ARG A 177 3.46 -3.96 -2.47
CA ARG A 177 4.25 -2.95 -1.76
C ARG A 177 4.85 -1.93 -2.72
N THR A 178 5.24 -2.38 -3.92
CA THR A 178 5.84 -1.54 -4.96
C THR A 178 4.90 -1.27 -6.12
N CYS A 179 3.77 -1.98 -6.20
CA CYS A 179 2.84 -1.95 -7.33
C CYS A 179 3.50 -2.37 -8.64
N GLU A 180 4.44 -3.30 -8.56
CA GLU A 180 5.23 -3.75 -9.71
C GLU A 180 4.98 -5.20 -10.07
N TYR A 181 5.08 -5.49 -11.38
CA TYR A 181 5.09 -6.83 -11.90
C TYR A 181 6.29 -7.61 -11.36
N MET A 182 6.08 -8.84 -10.94
CA MET A 182 7.12 -9.74 -10.46
C MET A 182 7.46 -10.82 -11.48
N GLU A 183 6.46 -11.59 -11.86
CA GLU A 183 6.64 -12.73 -12.76
C GLU A 183 5.30 -13.15 -13.37
N ARG A 184 5.36 -13.91 -14.46
CA ARG A 184 4.19 -14.60 -14.99
C ARG A 184 3.92 -15.83 -14.14
N ALA A 185 2.70 -15.95 -13.67
CA ALA A 185 2.30 -17.06 -12.81
C ALA A 185 1.99 -18.33 -13.61
#